data_2ae0970cdb27a473b2b8f551df99c426
#
_entry.id   2ae0970cdb27a473b2b8f551df99c426
#
_cell.length_a   1.000
_cell.length_b   1.000
_cell.length_c   1.000
_cell.angle_alpha   90.00
_cell.angle_beta   90.00
_cell.angle_gamma   90.00
#
_symmetry.space_group_name_H-M   'P 1'
#
loop_
_entity.id
_entity.type
_entity.pdbx_description
1 polymer ?
#
loop_
_entity_poly.entity_id
_entity_poly.type
_entity_poly.pdbx_seq_one_letter_code
_entity_poly.pdbx_strand_id
1 'polypeptide(L)'
;MVTIERWAKAYFPATRLDPDHPWVRWAAASIENTTGKRPAILPNLGGSLPNDIFATDLGMPTVWVPHSYASCSQHAPNEHMLMPVAREGLQVMAGIYWDLGEPGVPPKRD
;
A
#
# COMPACT_ATOMS: atom_id res chain seq x y z
N MET A 1 -1.51 -4.35 37.99
CA MET A 1 -1.22 -3.06 37.34
C MET A 1 -0.23 -3.36 36.22
N VAL A 2 -0.57 -3.08 34.97
CA VAL A 2 0.32 -3.30 33.81
C VAL A 2 1.04 -1.99 33.56
N THR A 3 2.36 -2.00 33.58
CA THR A 3 3.18 -0.86 33.23
C THR A 3 3.62 -0.99 31.79
N ILE A 4 3.33 0.01 30.96
CA ILE A 4 3.78 0.05 29.57
C ILE A 4 5.03 0.94 29.52
N GLU A 5 6.16 0.33 29.27
CA GLU A 5 7.41 1.04 29.05
C GLU A 5 7.67 1.23 27.55
N ARG A 6 8.00 2.45 27.13
CA ARG A 6 8.43 2.71 25.75
C ARG A 6 9.91 2.34 25.62
N TRP A 7 10.16 1.23 24.95
CA TRP A 7 11.50 0.70 24.72
C TRP A 7 12.27 1.39 23.58
N ALA A 8 11.55 2.05 22.68
CA ALA A 8 12.15 2.77 21.56
C ALA A 8 11.63 4.21 21.50
N LYS A 9 12.52 5.13 21.15
CA LYS A 9 12.15 6.54 20.88
C LYS A 9 11.39 6.71 19.57
N ALA A 10 11.50 5.75 18.66
CA ALA A 10 10.79 5.74 17.38
C ALA A 10 9.67 4.71 17.43
N TYR A 11 8.46 5.13 17.10
CA TYR A 11 7.32 4.27 16.82
C TYR A 11 6.65 4.80 15.56
N PHE A 12 6.02 3.92 14.82
CA PHE A 12 5.27 4.30 13.63
C PHE A 12 3.78 4.33 13.98
N PRO A 13 3.17 5.53 14.08
CA PRO A 13 1.74 5.63 14.28
C PRO A 13 0.97 4.96 13.15
N ALA A 14 -0.16 4.36 13.48
CA ALA A 14 -1.04 3.81 12.49
C ALA A 14 -1.62 4.95 11.63
N THR A 15 -1.62 4.75 10.32
CA THR A 15 -2.27 5.64 9.37
C THR A 15 -3.39 4.91 8.67
N ARG A 16 -4.43 5.63 8.27
CA ARG A 16 -5.56 5.07 7.55
C ARG A 16 -6.03 6.07 6.50
N LEU A 17 -6.16 5.60 5.27
CA LEU A 17 -6.86 6.33 4.22
C LEU A 17 -8.28 5.75 4.08
N ASP A 18 -9.25 6.60 3.78
CA ASP A 18 -10.61 6.16 3.49
C ASP A 18 -10.59 5.21 2.28
N PRO A 19 -11.19 4.01 2.36
CA PRO A 19 -11.28 3.09 1.23
C PRO A 19 -11.97 3.69 -0.01
N ASP A 20 -12.83 4.68 0.20
CA ASP A 20 -13.53 5.41 -0.87
C ASP A 20 -12.79 6.66 -1.36
N HIS A 21 -11.60 6.92 -0.86
CA HIS A 21 -10.80 8.06 -1.28
C HIS A 21 -10.50 7.99 -2.79
N PRO A 22 -10.53 9.10 -3.54
CA PRO A 22 -10.31 9.12 -4.98
C PRO A 22 -9.02 8.42 -5.43
N TRP A 23 -7.93 8.58 -4.68
CA TRP A 23 -6.66 7.89 -4.98
C TRP A 23 -6.73 6.37 -4.79
N VAL A 24 -7.54 5.87 -3.87
CA VAL A 24 -7.74 4.41 -3.70
C VAL A 24 -8.50 3.84 -4.89
N ARG A 25 -9.57 4.53 -5.30
CA ARG A 25 -10.37 4.12 -6.47
C ARG A 25 -9.55 4.17 -7.75
N TRP A 26 -8.76 5.24 -7.92
CA TRP A 26 -7.87 5.38 -9.07
C TRP A 26 -6.82 4.26 -9.11
N ALA A 27 -6.12 4.00 -8.02
CA ALA A 27 -5.13 2.94 -7.95
C ALA A 27 -5.75 1.56 -8.22
N ALA A 28 -6.93 1.29 -7.67
CA ALA A 28 -7.65 0.05 -7.94
C ALA A 28 -8.02 -0.10 -9.43
N ALA A 29 -8.46 0.97 -10.08
CA ALA A 29 -8.76 0.96 -11.51
C ALA A 29 -7.49 0.73 -12.36
N SER A 30 -6.39 1.40 -12.03
CA SER A 30 -5.10 1.19 -12.71
C SER A 30 -4.62 -0.26 -12.60
N ILE A 31 -4.70 -0.84 -11.41
CA ILE A 31 -4.34 -2.25 -11.18
C ILE A 31 -5.26 -3.18 -12.00
N GLU A 32 -6.56 -2.92 -12.01
CA GLU A 32 -7.51 -3.70 -12.78
C GLU A 32 -7.25 -3.62 -14.29
N ASN A 33 -6.96 -2.44 -14.79
CA ASN A 33 -6.58 -2.23 -16.19
C ASN A 33 -5.32 -3.02 -16.59
N THR A 34 -4.33 -3.02 -15.70
CA THR A 34 -3.05 -3.71 -15.95
C THR A 34 -3.17 -5.22 -15.86
N THR A 35 -3.92 -5.73 -14.88
CA THR A 35 -3.95 -7.17 -14.56
C THR A 35 -5.17 -7.90 -15.11
N GLY A 36 -6.20 -7.16 -15.51
CA GLY A 36 -7.52 -7.72 -15.84
C GLY A 36 -8.29 -8.25 -14.62
N LYS A 37 -7.82 -7.96 -13.40
CA LYS A 37 -8.42 -8.45 -12.16
C LYS A 37 -8.64 -7.29 -11.20
N ARG A 38 -9.83 -7.18 -10.66
CA ARG A 38 -10.14 -6.19 -9.63
C ARG A 38 -9.38 -6.52 -8.35
N PRO A 39 -8.56 -5.60 -7.81
CA PRO A 39 -7.86 -5.84 -6.56
C PRO A 39 -8.82 -5.82 -5.36
N ALA A 40 -8.49 -6.60 -4.33
CA ALA A 40 -9.16 -6.50 -3.05
C ALA A 40 -8.65 -5.26 -2.31
N ILE A 41 -9.57 -4.46 -1.78
CA ILE A 41 -9.26 -3.30 -0.95
C ILE A 41 -9.36 -3.74 0.51
N LEU A 42 -8.25 -3.72 1.22
CA LEU A 42 -8.18 -4.02 2.64
C LEU A 42 -8.08 -2.69 3.41
N PRO A 43 -9.12 -2.28 4.13
CA PRO A 43 -9.11 -1.00 4.83
C PRO A 43 -8.15 -0.96 6.02
N ASN A 44 -7.76 -2.13 6.52
CA ASN A 44 -6.78 -2.27 7.60
C ASN A 44 -5.89 -3.49 7.32
N LEU A 45 -4.61 -3.33 7.60
CA LEU A 45 -3.62 -4.41 7.51
C LEU A 45 -2.66 -4.28 8.70
N GLY A 46 -2.31 -5.39 9.32
CA GLY A 46 -1.26 -5.43 10.33
C GLY A 46 0.10 -5.21 9.67
N GLY A 47 0.88 -4.33 10.25
CA GLY A 47 2.20 -3.95 9.74
C GLY A 47 2.48 -2.49 10.03
N SER A 48 3.75 -2.13 10.14
CA SER A 48 4.15 -0.76 10.44
C SER A 48 5.23 -0.31 9.46
N LEU A 49 5.00 0.83 8.85
CA LEU A 49 5.95 1.56 8.03
C LEU A 49 5.98 3.01 8.52
N PRO A 50 7.03 3.78 8.24
CA PRO A 50 7.09 5.22 8.55
C PRO A 50 6.16 6.03 7.62
N ASN A 51 4.90 5.62 7.55
CA ASN A 51 3.90 6.16 6.65
C ASN A 51 3.24 7.42 7.20
N ASP A 52 3.32 7.63 8.50
CA ASP A 52 2.85 8.79 9.22
C ASP A 52 3.49 10.09 8.71
N ILE A 53 4.76 10.05 8.32
CA ILE A 53 5.46 11.18 7.71
C ILE A 53 4.74 11.64 6.43
N PHE A 54 4.37 10.71 5.56
CA PHE A 54 3.66 11.04 4.32
C PHE A 54 2.20 11.39 4.57
N ALA A 55 1.50 10.58 5.34
CA ALA A 55 0.07 10.71 5.54
C ALA A 55 -0.30 11.87 6.48
N THR A 56 0.47 12.07 7.56
CA THR A 56 0.15 13.02 8.62
C THR A 56 0.93 14.32 8.46
N ASP A 57 2.26 14.25 8.34
CA ASP A 57 3.10 15.44 8.33
C ASP A 57 3.02 16.16 6.97
N LEU A 58 3.01 15.41 5.88
CA LEU A 58 2.92 15.95 4.52
C LEU A 58 1.49 16.01 3.98
N GLY A 59 0.51 15.42 4.67
CA GLY A 59 -0.89 15.39 4.22
C GLY A 59 -1.11 14.67 2.89
N MET A 60 -0.22 13.74 2.53
CA MET A 60 -0.29 13.02 1.26
C MET A 60 -1.13 11.75 1.41
N PRO A 61 -2.10 11.51 0.53
CA PRO A 61 -2.80 10.23 0.51
C PRO A 61 -1.83 9.12 0.13
N THR A 62 -1.81 8.04 0.91
CA THR A 62 -0.92 6.91 0.69
C THR A 62 -1.73 5.63 0.48
N VAL A 63 -1.39 4.90 -0.57
CA VAL A 63 -1.99 3.61 -0.91
C VAL A 63 -0.88 2.56 -0.93
N TRP A 64 -1.07 1.51 -0.16
CA TRP A 64 -0.13 0.40 -0.11
C TRP A 64 -0.51 -0.65 -1.14
N VAL A 65 0.45 -1.04 -1.96
CA VAL A 65 0.29 -2.12 -2.95
C VAL A 65 1.28 -3.23 -2.59
N PRO A 66 0.90 -4.17 -1.70
CA PRO A 66 1.80 -5.22 -1.25
C PRO A 66 2.03 -6.26 -2.34
N HIS A 67 3.26 -6.76 -2.41
CA HIS A 67 3.65 -7.86 -3.29
C HIS A 67 4.04 -9.12 -2.50
N SER A 68 3.71 -9.14 -1.22
CA SER A 68 3.84 -10.29 -0.32
C SER A 68 2.54 -11.11 -0.27
N TYR A 69 2.63 -12.31 0.24
CA TYR A 69 1.50 -13.24 0.42
C TYR A 69 1.69 -14.03 1.70
N ALA A 70 0.61 -14.66 2.19
CA ALA A 70 0.59 -15.28 3.51
C ALA A 70 1.69 -16.33 3.74
N SER A 71 2.09 -17.07 2.70
CA SER A 71 3.10 -18.14 2.80
C SER A 71 4.52 -17.69 2.49
N CYS A 72 4.78 -16.39 2.32
CA CYS A 72 6.14 -15.90 2.02
C CYS A 72 7.10 -15.96 3.22
N SER A 73 6.61 -16.35 4.39
CA SER A 73 7.39 -16.42 5.63
C SER A 73 8.02 -15.09 6.03
N GLN A 74 7.31 -13.98 5.82
CA GLN A 74 7.81 -12.64 6.11
C GLN A 74 8.34 -12.54 7.55
N HIS A 75 9.57 -12.04 7.68
CA HIS A 75 10.30 -11.92 8.94
C HIS A 75 10.61 -13.25 9.64
N ALA A 76 10.62 -14.35 8.91
CA ALA A 76 10.88 -15.68 9.43
C ALA A 76 11.97 -16.40 8.60
N PRO A 77 12.52 -17.53 9.09
CA PRO A 77 13.41 -18.36 8.30
C PRO A 77 12.76 -18.79 6.98
N ASN A 78 13.57 -18.84 5.92
CA ASN A 78 13.14 -19.16 4.56
C ASN A 78 12.14 -18.16 3.95
N GLU A 79 12.18 -16.90 4.36
CA GLU A 79 11.45 -15.84 3.67
C GLU A 79 11.77 -15.85 2.18
N HIS A 80 10.76 -15.84 1.35
CA HIS A 80 10.89 -16.01 -0.09
C HIS A 80 9.80 -15.28 -0.85
N MET A 81 10.06 -15.05 -2.14
CA MET A 81 9.10 -14.48 -3.07
C MET A 81 8.90 -15.42 -4.25
N LEU A 82 7.65 -15.62 -4.65
CA LEU A 82 7.32 -16.36 -5.85
C LEU A 82 7.56 -15.49 -7.09
N MET A 83 8.24 -16.05 -8.09
CA MET A 83 8.52 -15.34 -9.35
C MET A 83 7.26 -14.81 -10.06
N PRO A 84 6.13 -15.53 -10.12
CA PRO A 84 4.88 -14.99 -10.68
C PRO A 84 4.41 -13.74 -9.94
N VAL A 85 4.48 -13.70 -8.62
CA VAL A 85 4.10 -12.55 -7.79
C VAL A 85 5.03 -11.36 -8.05
N ALA A 86 6.33 -11.60 -8.15
CA ALA A 86 7.30 -10.55 -8.48
C ALA A 86 7.05 -9.95 -9.86
N ARG A 87 6.75 -10.77 -10.86
CA ARG A 87 6.44 -10.32 -12.23
C ARG A 87 5.15 -9.50 -12.27
N GLU A 88 4.09 -9.99 -11.63
CA GLU A 88 2.82 -9.25 -11.52
C GLU A 88 3.03 -7.92 -10.81
N GLY A 89 3.81 -7.90 -9.72
CA GLY A 89 4.17 -6.68 -9.00
C GLY A 89 4.85 -5.64 -9.89
N LEU A 90 5.83 -6.07 -10.68
CA LEU A 90 6.51 -5.18 -11.65
C LEU A 90 5.54 -4.63 -12.70
N GLN A 91 4.65 -5.45 -13.22
CA GLN A 91 3.64 -5.03 -14.19
C GLN A 91 2.67 -4.01 -13.58
N VAL A 92 2.17 -4.28 -12.38
CA VAL A 92 1.29 -3.39 -11.63
C VAL A 92 1.95 -2.03 -11.39
N MET A 93 3.19 -2.03 -10.90
CA MET A 93 3.90 -0.77 -10.65
C MET A 93 4.18 0.00 -11.94
N ALA A 94 4.57 -0.67 -13.01
CA ALA A 94 4.75 -0.04 -14.32
C ALA A 94 3.44 0.58 -14.84
N GLY A 95 2.31 -0.15 -14.70
CA GLY A 95 0.99 0.34 -15.06
C GLY A 95 0.59 1.59 -14.27
N ILE A 96 0.76 1.56 -12.95
CA ILE A 96 0.49 2.71 -12.08
C ILE A 96 1.31 3.94 -12.51
N TYR A 97 2.61 3.77 -12.76
CA TYR A 97 3.46 4.89 -13.23
C TYR A 97 3.03 5.42 -14.60
N TRP A 98 2.64 4.53 -15.51
CA TRP A 98 2.13 4.94 -16.81
C TRP A 98 0.83 5.74 -16.67
N ASP A 99 -0.13 5.22 -15.93
CA ASP A 99 -1.44 5.83 -15.73
C ASP A 99 -1.35 7.17 -14.97
N LEU A 100 -0.33 7.40 -14.16
CA LEU A 100 -0.07 8.70 -13.53
C LEU A 100 0.20 9.82 -14.54
N GLY A 101 0.65 9.48 -15.74
CA GLY A 101 0.87 10.44 -16.84
C GLY A 101 -0.39 10.78 -17.65
N GLU A 102 -1.50 10.09 -17.42
CA GLU A 102 -2.72 10.27 -18.19
C GLU A 102 -3.50 11.54 -17.80
N PRO A 103 -4.27 12.15 -18.71
CA PRO A 103 -5.11 13.30 -18.41
C PRO A 103 -6.12 13.01 -17.29
N GLY A 104 -6.30 13.95 -16.38
CA GLY A 104 -7.24 13.84 -15.27
C GLY A 104 -6.64 13.22 -14.00
N VAL A 105 -5.37 12.94 -14.01
CA VAL A 105 -4.61 12.56 -12.81
C VAL A 105 -3.74 13.74 -12.36
N PRO A 106 -3.66 14.08 -11.07
CA PRO A 106 -4.30 13.41 -9.92
C PRO A 106 -5.82 13.58 -9.89
N PRO A 107 -6.55 12.61 -9.34
CA PRO A 107 -7.99 12.74 -9.15
C PRO A 107 -8.26 13.95 -8.26
N LYS A 108 -9.19 14.81 -8.69
CA LYS A 108 -9.56 16.00 -7.93
C LYS A 108 -10.16 15.57 -6.58
N ARG A 109 -9.79 16.29 -5.54
CA ARG A 109 -10.54 16.25 -4.29
C ARG A 109 -11.88 16.95 -4.53
N ASP A 110 -12.97 16.27 -4.22
CA ASP A 110 -14.30 16.86 -4.14
C ASP A 110 -14.37 17.79 -2.92
#